data_563977b24f959d205171c245acc305c0
#
_entry.id   563977b24f959d205171c245acc305c0
#
_cell.length_a   1.000
_cell.length_b   1.000
_cell.length_c   1.000
_cell.angle_alpha   90.00
_cell.angle_beta   90.00
_cell.angle_gamma   90.00
#
_symmetry.space_group_name_H-M   'P 1'
#
loop_
_entity.id
_entity.type
_entity.pdbx_description
1 polymer ?
#
loop_
_entity_poly.entity_id
_entity_poly.type
_entity_poly.pdbx_seq_one_letter_code
_entity_poly.pdbx_strand_id
1 'polypeptide(L)'
;MFENLGRVIVRYRKAAVALFVVGILVAGAVGSLIFSRLDSGGYSDPNSDSYKVYEYLSDDLKVEDPAVVVVIDAGDRDVAEPGVAQQALALEQTMAQEKGVTRTLSFWGAGSDANLKSADGKAAYILIFGSGEAFSPESERLGKLFQEKYDGDFSGLRLYAGGIAVVGHAITKKISD
;
A
#
# COMPACT_ATOMS: atom_id res chain seq x y z
N MET A 1 -18.26 53.35 4.49
CA MET A 1 -18.66 52.13 3.77
C MET A 1 -19.08 51.01 4.71
N PHE A 2 -18.29 50.67 5.73
CA PHE A 2 -18.59 49.61 6.72
C PHE A 2 -19.81 49.87 7.60
N GLU A 3 -20.14 51.12 7.94
CA GLU A 3 -21.27 51.49 8.80
C GLU A 3 -22.62 51.16 8.14
N ASN A 4 -22.74 51.34 6.82
CA ASN A 4 -23.94 50.95 6.08
C ASN A 4 -24.11 49.43 5.98
N LEU A 5 -23.00 48.68 5.81
CA LEU A 5 -23.01 47.25 5.83
C LEU A 5 -23.45 46.68 7.19
N GLY A 6 -22.96 47.26 8.29
CA GLY A 6 -23.35 46.90 9.65
C GLY A 6 -24.83 47.08 9.90
N ARG A 7 -25.40 48.22 9.47
CA ARG A 7 -26.84 48.49 9.60
C ARG A 7 -27.72 47.49 8.81
N VAL A 8 -27.29 47.10 7.61
CA VAL A 8 -28.00 46.12 6.80
C VAL A 8 -27.96 44.73 7.46
N ILE A 9 -26.80 44.31 7.95
CA ILE A 9 -26.66 43.03 8.65
C ILE A 9 -27.51 42.95 9.89
N VAL A 10 -27.56 44.02 10.72
CA VAL A 10 -28.40 44.05 11.93
C VAL A 10 -29.87 44.02 11.58
N ARG A 11 -30.29 44.74 10.54
CA ARG A 11 -31.69 44.79 10.07
C ARG A 11 -32.17 43.45 9.56
N TYR A 12 -31.30 42.69 8.86
CA TYR A 12 -31.62 41.39 8.27
C TYR A 12 -30.85 40.23 8.96
N ARG A 13 -30.64 40.34 10.29
CA ARG A 13 -29.82 39.40 11.07
C ARG A 13 -30.17 37.93 10.84
N LYS A 14 -31.47 37.58 10.72
CA LYS A 14 -31.89 36.21 10.47
C LYS A 14 -31.49 35.73 9.06
N ALA A 15 -31.63 36.60 8.05
CA ALA A 15 -31.22 36.29 6.68
C ALA A 15 -29.68 36.22 6.54
N ALA A 16 -28.96 37.10 7.25
CA ALA A 16 -27.49 37.07 7.26
C ALA A 16 -26.95 35.77 7.89
N VAL A 17 -27.54 35.33 9.01
CA VAL A 17 -27.16 34.03 9.62
C VAL A 17 -27.51 32.86 8.71
N ALA A 18 -28.69 32.86 8.10
CA ALA A 18 -29.09 31.80 7.17
C ALA A 18 -28.16 31.74 5.96
N LEU A 19 -27.79 32.89 5.38
CA LEU A 19 -26.83 32.95 4.26
C LEU A 19 -25.45 32.43 4.66
N PHE A 20 -24.99 32.77 5.87
CA PHE A 20 -23.71 32.28 6.38
C PHE A 20 -23.71 30.76 6.58
N VAL A 21 -24.78 30.20 7.16
CA VAL A 21 -24.93 28.74 7.32
C VAL A 21 -24.97 28.05 5.98
N VAL A 22 -25.74 28.56 5.02
CA VAL A 22 -25.77 28.02 3.65
C VAL A 22 -24.38 28.09 3.00
N GLY A 23 -23.66 29.19 3.19
CA GLY A 23 -22.28 29.35 2.69
C GLY A 23 -21.33 28.29 3.24
N ILE A 24 -21.39 28.00 4.55
CA ILE A 24 -20.59 26.95 5.18
C ILE A 24 -20.95 25.57 4.62
N LEU A 25 -22.25 25.28 4.46
CA LEU A 25 -22.68 23.98 3.91
C LEU A 25 -22.21 23.79 2.46
N VAL A 26 -22.33 24.83 1.64
CA VAL A 26 -21.83 24.79 0.25
C VAL A 26 -20.32 24.65 0.21
N ALA A 27 -19.59 25.41 1.02
CA ALA A 27 -18.13 25.31 1.09
C ALA A 27 -17.69 23.93 1.59
N GLY A 28 -18.39 23.37 2.57
CA GLY A 28 -18.12 21.99 3.04
C GLY A 28 -18.39 20.94 1.97
N ALA A 29 -19.50 21.06 1.23
CA ALA A 29 -19.83 20.16 0.13
C ALA A 29 -18.81 20.23 -1.02
N VAL A 30 -18.41 21.44 -1.42
CA VAL A 30 -17.37 21.64 -2.45
C VAL A 30 -16.01 21.15 -1.95
N GLY A 31 -15.66 21.43 -0.69
CA GLY A 31 -14.43 20.94 -0.07
C GLY A 31 -14.34 19.42 -0.05
N SER A 32 -15.43 18.73 0.32
CA SER A 32 -15.45 17.25 0.32
C SER A 32 -15.28 16.66 -1.08
N LEU A 33 -15.81 17.31 -2.13
CA LEU A 33 -15.61 16.88 -3.52
C LEU A 33 -14.15 17.05 -3.98
N ILE A 34 -13.44 18.06 -3.47
CA ILE A 34 -12.01 18.24 -3.78
C ILE A 34 -11.19 17.15 -3.10
N PHE A 35 -11.47 16.84 -1.83
CA PHE A 35 -10.78 15.77 -1.11
C PHE A 35 -10.99 14.39 -1.75
N SER A 36 -12.18 14.12 -2.30
CA SER A 36 -12.45 12.86 -3.01
C SER A 36 -11.75 12.73 -4.37
N ARG A 37 -11.20 13.84 -4.89
CA ARG A 37 -10.41 13.87 -6.14
C ARG A 37 -8.90 13.99 -5.89
N LEU A 38 -8.49 14.17 -4.64
CA LEU A 38 -7.09 14.05 -4.26
C LEU A 38 -6.75 12.56 -4.25
N ASP A 39 -6.21 12.09 -5.36
CA ASP A 39 -5.71 10.73 -5.48
C ASP A 39 -4.43 10.59 -4.64
N SER A 40 -4.34 9.55 -3.83
CA SER A 40 -3.14 9.28 -3.02
C SER A 40 -1.93 8.86 -3.87
N GLY A 41 -2.11 8.74 -5.19
CA GLY A 41 -1.12 8.29 -6.17
C GLY A 41 -0.26 9.37 -6.83
N GLY A 42 -0.32 10.62 -6.39
CA GLY A 42 0.32 11.76 -7.06
C GLY A 42 1.86 11.83 -7.06
N TYR A 43 2.55 10.73 -6.82
CA TYR A 43 4.00 10.67 -6.86
C TYR A 43 4.58 10.41 -8.24
N SER A 44 3.74 10.08 -9.23
CA SER A 44 4.17 9.81 -10.60
C SER A 44 3.59 10.85 -11.54
N ASP A 45 4.43 11.58 -12.26
CA ASP A 45 4.00 12.47 -13.35
C ASP A 45 3.88 11.63 -14.63
N PRO A 46 2.65 11.42 -15.19
CA PRO A 46 2.45 10.65 -16.41
C PRO A 46 3.19 11.21 -17.63
N ASN A 47 3.63 12.48 -17.57
CA ASN A 47 4.38 13.10 -18.67
C ASN A 47 5.89 12.93 -18.51
N SER A 48 6.38 12.44 -17.37
CA SER A 48 7.80 12.21 -17.14
C SER A 48 8.32 11.04 -17.97
N ASP A 49 9.59 11.12 -18.37
CA ASP A 49 10.22 10.04 -19.14
C ASP A 49 10.37 8.76 -18.28
N SER A 50 10.55 8.91 -16.98
CA SER A 50 10.60 7.78 -16.04
C SER A 50 9.25 7.05 -15.96
N TYR A 51 8.12 7.76 -15.99
CA TYR A 51 6.79 7.14 -16.03
C TYR A 51 6.56 6.37 -17.33
N LYS A 52 6.94 6.94 -18.47
CA LYS A 52 6.83 6.25 -19.78
C LYS A 52 7.68 4.98 -19.85
N VAL A 53 8.88 5.01 -19.25
CA VAL A 53 9.72 3.80 -19.13
C VAL A 53 9.05 2.77 -18.24
N TYR A 54 8.48 3.17 -17.10
CA TYR A 54 7.75 2.28 -16.21
C TYR A 54 6.54 1.64 -16.92
N GLU A 55 5.74 2.45 -17.63
CA GLU A 55 4.59 1.98 -18.41
C GLU A 55 5.03 0.96 -19.49
N TYR A 56 6.12 1.26 -20.22
CA TYR A 56 6.70 0.32 -21.20
C TYR A 56 7.15 -1.00 -20.54
N LEU A 57 7.80 -0.94 -19.37
CA LEU A 57 8.23 -2.13 -18.63
C LEU A 57 7.02 -2.96 -18.17
N SER A 58 5.98 -2.31 -17.65
CA SER A 58 4.80 -3.00 -17.14
C SER A 58 3.91 -3.56 -18.25
N ASP A 59 3.66 -2.78 -19.30
CA ASP A 59 2.70 -3.14 -20.35
C ASP A 59 3.28 -4.02 -21.44
N ASP A 60 4.49 -3.68 -21.91
CA ASP A 60 5.12 -4.43 -22.99
C ASP A 60 5.96 -5.62 -22.50
N LEU A 61 6.74 -5.42 -21.43
CA LEU A 61 7.63 -6.46 -20.90
C LEU A 61 7.02 -7.24 -19.73
N LYS A 62 5.83 -6.86 -19.24
CA LYS A 62 5.15 -7.51 -18.10
C LYS A 62 6.02 -7.60 -16.84
N VAL A 63 6.89 -6.59 -16.64
CA VAL A 63 7.69 -6.46 -15.43
C VAL A 63 6.82 -5.75 -14.40
N GLU A 64 6.47 -6.45 -13.35
CA GLU A 64 5.66 -5.94 -12.23
C GLU A 64 6.53 -5.79 -10.99
N ASP A 65 6.31 -4.72 -10.23
CA ASP A 65 6.92 -4.55 -8.92
C ASP A 65 6.14 -5.31 -7.85
N PRO A 66 6.81 -6.03 -6.93
CA PRO A 66 6.12 -6.69 -5.84
C PRO A 66 5.53 -5.66 -4.87
N ALA A 67 4.24 -5.82 -4.55
CA ALA A 67 3.55 -4.97 -3.59
C ALA A 67 4.03 -5.22 -2.16
N VAL A 68 4.30 -6.50 -1.83
CA VAL A 68 4.84 -6.91 -0.53
C VAL A 68 6.02 -7.85 -0.75
N VAL A 69 7.02 -7.72 0.11
CA VAL A 69 8.18 -8.62 0.19
C VAL A 69 8.18 -9.24 1.58
N VAL A 70 8.09 -10.56 1.65
CA VAL A 70 8.22 -11.28 2.91
C VAL A 70 9.59 -11.94 2.96
N VAL A 71 10.39 -11.56 3.95
CA VAL A 71 11.67 -12.22 4.23
C VAL A 71 11.40 -13.35 5.21
N ILE A 72 11.84 -14.55 4.89
CA ILE A 72 11.84 -15.70 5.80
C ILE A 72 13.27 -15.89 6.29
N ASP A 73 13.49 -15.72 7.58
CA ASP A 73 14.74 -15.97 8.27
C ASP A 73 14.64 -17.32 8.99
N ALA A 74 15.51 -18.24 8.63
CA ALA A 74 15.58 -19.59 9.17
C ALA A 74 16.53 -19.69 10.40
N GLY A 75 17.08 -18.57 10.85
CA GLY A 75 18.04 -18.51 11.96
C GLY A 75 19.37 -19.16 11.59
N ASP A 76 19.73 -20.23 12.28
CA ASP A 76 20.98 -20.96 12.00
C ASP A 76 20.85 -22.05 10.92
N ARG A 77 19.64 -22.31 10.40
CA ARG A 77 19.37 -23.32 9.38
C ARG A 77 19.54 -22.76 7.98
N ASP A 78 19.85 -23.61 7.00
CA ASP A 78 19.82 -23.22 5.59
C ASP A 78 18.36 -23.24 5.09
N VAL A 79 17.97 -22.22 4.33
CA VAL A 79 16.62 -22.12 3.72
C VAL A 79 16.36 -23.22 2.70
N ALA A 80 17.40 -23.89 2.18
CA ALA A 80 17.28 -25.03 1.28
C ALA A 80 17.10 -26.37 2.03
N GLU A 81 17.20 -26.40 3.35
CA GLU A 81 16.91 -27.62 4.11
C GLU A 81 15.48 -28.10 3.84
N PRO A 82 15.25 -29.41 3.64
CA PRO A 82 13.93 -29.92 3.26
C PRO A 82 12.81 -29.51 4.23
N GLY A 83 13.10 -29.46 5.53
CA GLY A 83 12.12 -29.04 6.54
C GLY A 83 11.76 -27.56 6.46
N VAL A 84 12.73 -26.69 6.19
CA VAL A 84 12.53 -25.24 6.00
C VAL A 84 11.80 -24.99 4.69
N ALA A 85 12.26 -25.63 3.60
CA ALA A 85 11.67 -25.49 2.29
C ALA A 85 10.19 -25.90 2.25
N GLN A 86 9.83 -27.00 2.92
CA GLN A 86 8.45 -27.44 3.01
C GLN A 86 7.56 -26.45 3.77
N GLN A 87 8.05 -25.90 4.89
CA GLN A 87 7.33 -24.89 5.67
C GLN A 87 7.16 -23.58 4.87
N ALA A 88 8.21 -23.12 4.19
CA ALA A 88 8.18 -21.92 3.39
C ALA A 88 7.22 -22.05 2.19
N LEU A 89 7.20 -23.19 1.51
CA LEU A 89 6.25 -23.46 0.43
C LEU A 89 4.80 -23.49 0.93
N ALA A 90 4.52 -24.05 2.09
CA ALA A 90 3.19 -24.05 2.68
C ALA A 90 2.73 -22.62 3.04
N LEU A 91 3.65 -21.79 3.55
CA LEU A 91 3.39 -20.37 3.80
C LEU A 91 3.13 -19.62 2.50
N GLU A 92 3.95 -19.81 1.46
CA GLU A 92 3.75 -19.20 0.14
C GLU A 92 2.39 -19.56 -0.45
N GLN A 93 1.99 -20.83 -0.40
CA GLN A 93 0.66 -21.27 -0.86
C GLN A 93 -0.48 -20.60 -0.09
N THR A 94 -0.31 -20.39 1.21
CA THR A 94 -1.29 -19.69 2.03
C THR A 94 -1.34 -18.21 1.65
N MET A 95 -0.20 -17.56 1.47
CA MET A 95 -0.10 -16.17 1.05
C MET A 95 -0.68 -15.95 -0.36
N ALA A 96 -0.49 -16.90 -1.27
CA ALA A 96 -1.02 -16.85 -2.63
C ALA A 96 -2.55 -16.86 -2.69
N GLN A 97 -3.22 -17.36 -1.65
CA GLN A 97 -4.69 -17.39 -1.54
C GLN A 97 -5.28 -16.15 -0.87
N GLU A 98 -4.43 -15.23 -0.39
CA GLU A 98 -4.91 -14.02 0.27
C GLU A 98 -5.59 -13.07 -0.73
N LYS A 99 -6.63 -12.41 -0.24
CA LYS A 99 -7.40 -11.48 -1.07
C LYS A 99 -6.51 -10.29 -1.52
N GLY A 100 -6.45 -10.07 -2.83
CA GLY A 100 -5.65 -9.01 -3.43
C GLY A 100 -4.29 -9.49 -3.92
N VAL A 101 -3.89 -10.73 -3.64
CA VAL A 101 -2.69 -11.35 -4.22
C VAL A 101 -3.04 -11.87 -5.62
N THR A 102 -2.23 -11.52 -6.59
CA THR A 102 -2.35 -11.97 -7.99
C THR A 102 -1.35 -13.06 -8.33
N ARG A 103 -0.15 -12.98 -7.74
CA ARG A 103 0.95 -13.92 -7.98
C ARG A 103 1.94 -13.87 -6.83
N THR A 104 2.62 -14.98 -6.61
CA THR A 104 3.79 -15.06 -5.72
C THR A 104 5.01 -15.56 -6.50
N LEU A 105 6.20 -15.20 -6.04
CA LEU A 105 7.47 -15.71 -6.53
C LEU A 105 8.41 -15.87 -5.35
N SER A 106 9.01 -17.04 -5.22
CA SER A 106 9.92 -17.33 -4.10
C SER A 106 11.15 -18.13 -4.53
N PHE A 107 12.11 -18.22 -3.62
CA PHE A 107 13.25 -19.12 -3.77
C PHE A 107 12.82 -20.60 -3.89
N TRP A 108 11.70 -20.99 -3.28
CA TRP A 108 11.25 -22.39 -3.19
C TRP A 108 10.22 -22.77 -4.25
N GLY A 109 9.55 -21.79 -4.86
CA GLY A 109 8.44 -22.01 -5.79
C GLY A 109 8.84 -22.42 -7.19
N ALA A 110 7.85 -22.62 -8.04
CA ALA A 110 8.05 -22.84 -9.48
C ALA A 110 8.62 -21.57 -10.11
N GLY A 111 9.78 -21.68 -10.76
CA GLY A 111 10.53 -20.54 -11.28
C GLY A 111 11.48 -19.91 -10.24
N SER A 112 11.88 -20.70 -9.24
CA SER A 112 12.82 -20.30 -8.20
C SER A 112 14.05 -19.59 -8.78
N ASP A 113 14.34 -18.39 -8.24
CA ASP A 113 15.53 -17.64 -8.58
C ASP A 113 16.50 -17.69 -7.39
N ALA A 114 17.74 -18.13 -7.66
CA ALA A 114 18.81 -18.18 -6.66
C ALA A 114 19.11 -16.79 -6.05
N ASN A 115 18.79 -15.71 -6.77
CA ASN A 115 18.91 -14.34 -6.29
C ASN A 115 17.91 -13.98 -5.18
N LEU A 116 16.89 -14.82 -4.97
CA LEU A 116 15.92 -14.65 -3.87
C LEU A 116 16.38 -15.28 -2.56
N LYS A 117 17.62 -15.78 -2.51
CA LYS A 117 18.26 -16.32 -1.30
C LYS A 117 19.42 -15.42 -0.88
N SER A 118 19.57 -15.23 0.44
CA SER A 118 20.72 -14.52 1.01
C SER A 118 22.04 -15.27 0.73
N ALA A 119 23.12 -14.52 0.68
CA ALA A 119 24.46 -15.08 0.39
C ALA A 119 24.92 -16.12 1.43
N ASP A 120 24.48 -16.00 2.68
CA ASP A 120 24.77 -16.94 3.76
C ASP A 120 23.80 -18.13 3.81
N GLY A 121 22.77 -18.15 2.96
CA GLY A 121 21.77 -19.20 2.89
C GLY A 121 20.76 -19.24 4.03
N LYS A 122 20.76 -18.25 4.95
CA LYS A 122 19.92 -18.27 6.16
C LYS A 122 18.59 -17.58 5.98
N ALA A 123 18.44 -16.76 4.95
CA ALA A 123 17.19 -16.07 4.63
C ALA A 123 16.85 -16.17 3.14
N ALA A 124 15.56 -16.10 2.82
CA ALA A 124 15.10 -15.98 1.46
C ALA A 124 13.81 -15.19 1.36
N TYR A 125 13.44 -14.76 0.15
CA TYR A 125 12.31 -13.86 -0.10
C TYR A 125 11.15 -14.60 -0.73
N ILE A 126 9.94 -14.18 -0.34
CA ILE A 126 8.71 -14.38 -1.09
C ILE A 126 8.27 -13.00 -1.59
N LEU A 127 8.20 -12.83 -2.89
CA LEU A 127 7.68 -11.64 -3.55
C LEU A 127 6.18 -11.84 -3.77
N ILE A 128 5.39 -10.89 -3.30
CA ILE A 128 3.93 -10.91 -3.41
C ILE A 128 3.51 -9.80 -4.36
N PHE A 129 2.90 -10.18 -5.46
CA PHE A 129 2.32 -9.25 -6.43
C PHE A 129 0.84 -9.09 -6.13
N GLY A 130 0.36 -7.87 -6.13
CA GLY A 130 -1.01 -7.53 -5.77
C GLY A 130 -1.70 -6.68 -6.82
N SER A 131 -3.02 -6.67 -6.79
CA SER A 131 -3.82 -5.76 -7.60
C SER A 131 -3.83 -4.36 -6.99
N GLY A 132 -3.69 -3.34 -7.82
CA GLY A 132 -3.74 -1.93 -7.42
C GLY A 132 -2.37 -1.25 -7.48
N GLU A 133 -2.42 0.05 -7.76
CA GLU A 133 -1.24 0.90 -7.79
C GLU A 133 -0.67 1.12 -6.37
N ALA A 134 0.61 1.51 -6.30
CA ALA A 134 1.25 1.88 -5.06
C ALA A 134 0.43 2.98 -4.34
N PHE A 135 0.24 2.83 -3.03
CA PHE A 135 -0.57 3.72 -2.18
C PHE A 135 -2.08 3.76 -2.49
N SER A 136 -2.60 2.88 -3.37
CA SER A 136 -4.04 2.72 -3.53
C SER A 136 -4.69 2.08 -2.28
N PRO A 137 -6.01 2.23 -2.07
CA PRO A 137 -6.70 1.57 -0.97
C PRO A 137 -6.57 0.04 -0.98
N GLU A 138 -6.43 -0.56 -2.16
CA GLU A 138 -6.20 -2.00 -2.36
C GLU A 138 -4.80 -2.40 -1.87
N SER A 139 -3.77 -1.66 -2.28
CA SER A 139 -2.39 -1.84 -1.85
C SER A 139 -2.25 -1.66 -0.33
N GLU A 140 -2.88 -0.63 0.23
CA GLU A 140 -2.87 -0.38 1.68
C GLU A 140 -3.50 -1.53 2.48
N ARG A 141 -4.64 -2.07 2.02
CA ARG A 141 -5.27 -3.23 2.66
C ARG A 141 -4.38 -4.47 2.61
N LEU A 142 -3.70 -4.69 1.48
CA LEU A 142 -2.74 -5.78 1.33
C LEU A 142 -1.57 -5.61 2.30
N GLY A 143 -0.99 -4.42 2.37
CA GLY A 143 0.09 -4.08 3.29
C GLY A 143 -0.29 -4.32 4.75
N LYS A 144 -1.49 -3.85 5.17
CA LYS A 144 -2.05 -4.10 6.49
C LYS A 144 -2.17 -5.59 6.79
N LEU A 145 -2.77 -6.35 5.87
CA LEU A 145 -2.98 -7.78 6.03
C LEU A 145 -1.65 -8.50 6.24
N PHE A 146 -0.66 -8.22 5.41
CA PHE A 146 0.64 -8.88 5.52
C PHE A 146 1.42 -8.47 6.77
N GLN A 147 1.35 -7.20 7.18
CA GLN A 147 1.98 -6.74 8.42
C GLN A 147 1.34 -7.37 9.66
N GLU A 148 0.00 -7.48 9.71
CA GLU A 148 -0.70 -8.02 10.88
C GLU A 148 -0.64 -9.55 10.96
N LYS A 149 -0.61 -10.23 9.81
CA LYS A 149 -0.73 -11.69 9.77
C LYS A 149 0.60 -12.41 9.55
N TYR A 150 1.55 -11.82 8.84
CA TYR A 150 2.78 -12.46 8.40
C TYR A 150 4.08 -11.79 8.88
N ASP A 151 4.00 -10.80 9.78
CA ASP A 151 5.17 -10.27 10.46
C ASP A 151 5.25 -10.87 11.85
N GLY A 152 6.15 -11.86 12.05
CA GLY A 152 6.24 -12.58 13.31
C GLY A 152 6.92 -13.95 13.21
N ASP A 153 6.76 -14.73 14.26
CA ASP A 153 7.34 -16.08 14.36
C ASP A 153 6.34 -17.14 13.91
N PHE A 154 6.78 -18.01 12.99
CA PHE A 154 5.98 -19.10 12.41
C PHE A 154 6.75 -20.42 12.48
N SER A 155 6.39 -21.27 13.45
CA SER A 155 6.95 -22.62 13.57
C SER A 155 8.49 -22.69 13.52
N GLY A 156 9.14 -21.69 14.13
CA GLY A 156 10.60 -21.59 14.20
C GLY A 156 11.25 -20.93 12.98
N LEU A 157 10.46 -20.27 12.13
CA LEU A 157 10.90 -19.32 11.12
C LEU A 157 10.49 -17.91 11.57
N ARG A 158 11.36 -16.93 11.39
CA ARG A 158 11.03 -15.53 11.60
C ARG A 158 10.69 -14.87 10.27
N LEU A 159 9.50 -14.28 10.19
CA LEU A 159 9.02 -13.58 9.01
C LEU A 159 9.06 -12.08 9.24
N TYR A 160 9.47 -11.35 8.21
CA TYR A 160 9.43 -9.89 8.17
C TYR A 160 8.68 -9.44 6.92
N ALA A 161 7.55 -8.76 7.12
CA ALA A 161 6.77 -8.21 6.01
C ALA A 161 7.19 -6.77 5.72
N GLY A 162 7.51 -6.48 4.45
CA GLY A 162 7.92 -5.16 3.97
C GLY A 162 7.39 -4.89 2.56
N GLY A 163 7.92 -3.89 1.89
CA GLY A 163 7.52 -3.48 0.55
C GLY A 163 6.59 -2.27 0.55
N ILE A 164 6.27 -1.78 -0.66
CA ILE A 164 5.57 -0.50 -0.83
C ILE A 164 4.17 -0.49 -0.19
N ALA A 165 3.47 -1.60 -0.23
CA ALA A 165 2.14 -1.73 0.37
C ALA A 165 2.19 -1.63 1.90
N VAL A 166 3.18 -2.28 2.55
CA VAL A 166 3.36 -2.23 4.01
C VAL A 166 3.78 -0.84 4.46
N VAL A 167 4.71 -0.21 3.72
CA VAL A 167 5.15 1.17 3.99
C VAL A 167 3.98 2.14 3.83
N GLY A 168 3.17 2.01 2.77
CA GLY A 168 1.97 2.82 2.56
C GLY A 168 1.01 2.74 3.73
N HIS A 169 0.69 1.52 4.19
CA HIS A 169 -0.15 1.33 5.36
C HIS A 169 0.43 1.98 6.62
N ALA A 170 1.73 1.82 6.87
CA ALA A 170 2.39 2.39 8.04
C ALA A 170 2.36 3.93 8.03
N ILE A 171 2.54 4.56 6.86
CA ILE A 171 2.45 6.01 6.68
C ILE A 171 1.02 6.49 6.95
N THR A 172 0.00 5.89 6.32
CA THR A 172 -1.40 6.26 6.50
C THR A 172 -1.82 6.15 7.96
N LYS A 173 -1.45 5.07 8.63
CA LYS A 173 -1.70 4.88 10.06
C LYS A 173 -1.08 6.00 10.89
N LYS A 174 0.18 6.35 10.62
CA LYS A 174 0.91 7.40 11.38
C LYS A 174 0.34 8.80 11.20
N ILE A 175 -0.29 9.06 10.05
CA ILE A 175 -0.93 10.36 9.77
C ILE A 175 -2.32 10.44 10.43
N SER A 176 -2.97 9.28 10.65
CA SER A 176 -4.33 9.21 11.20
C SER A 176 -4.39 9.18 12.73
N ASP A 177 -3.27 8.87 13.39
CA ASP A 177 -3.08 8.90 14.86
C ASP A 177 -2.64 10.29 15.34
#